data_90995723061fe3fd0f5868b3d98cf18d
#
_entry.id   90995723061fe3fd0f5868b3d98cf18d
#
_cell.length_a   1.000
_cell.length_b   1.000
_cell.length_c   1.000
_cell.angle_alpha   90.00
_cell.angle_beta   90.00
_cell.angle_gamma   90.00
#
_symmetry.space_group_name_H-M   'P 1'
#
loop_
_entity.id
_entity.type
_entity.pdbx_description
1 polymer ?
#
loop_
_entity_poly.entity_id
_entity_poly.type
_entity_poly.pdbx_seq_one_letter_code
_entity_poly.pdbx_strand_id
1 'polypeptide(L)' 'MLEKLIEVICRYVDIDPSKLNADTNIRSELGLNSLELVNIAVAIEDEFDVEIPDREVMNIETLADAVKIIEKYQD' A
#
# COMPACT_ATOMS: atom_id res chain seq x y z
N MET A 1 -3.74 11.39 2.79
CA MET A 1 -3.85 9.92 2.60
C MET A 1 -2.63 9.32 1.90
N LEU A 2 -2.32 9.76 0.69
CA LEU A 2 -1.19 9.20 -0.08
C LEU A 2 0.15 9.35 0.63
N GLU A 3 0.41 10.51 1.21
CA GLU A 3 1.65 10.77 1.92
C GLU A 3 1.86 9.81 3.09
N LYS A 4 0.80 9.54 3.84
CA LYS A 4 0.84 8.61 4.97
C LYS A 4 1.07 7.18 4.48
N LEU A 5 0.44 6.80 3.38
CA LEU A 5 0.63 5.50 2.77
C LEU A 5 2.09 5.31 2.33
N ILE A 6 2.67 6.32 1.69
CA ILE A 6 4.07 6.29 1.27
C ILE A 6 4.98 6.12 2.49
N GLU A 7 4.69 6.83 3.57
CA GLU A 7 5.46 6.71 4.81
C GLU A 7 5.44 5.28 5.35
N VAL A 8 4.27 4.65 5.37
CA VAL A 8 4.13 3.27 5.83
C VAL A 8 4.94 2.32 4.94
N ILE A 9 4.84 2.47 3.63
CA ILE A 9 5.58 1.63 2.68
C ILE A 9 7.08 1.76 2.88
N CYS A 10 7.57 2.96 3.10
CA CYS A 10 9.00 3.21 3.27
C CYS A 10 9.58 2.60 4.55
N ARG A 11 8.74 2.15 5.47
CA ARG A 11 9.20 1.40 6.65
C ARG A 11 9.60 -0.04 6.27
N TYR A 12 9.08 -0.55 5.15
CA TYR A 12 9.27 -1.94 4.72
C TYR A 12 10.11 -2.06 3.45
N VAL A 13 10.20 -1.00 2.68
CA VAL A 13 10.93 -0.97 1.41
C VAL A 13 11.97 0.15 1.49
N ASP A 14 13.21 -0.17 1.17
CA ASP A 14 14.30 0.81 1.18
C ASP A 14 14.28 1.62 -0.10
N ILE A 15 13.44 2.65 -0.12
CA ILE A 15 13.28 3.53 -1.28
C ILE A 15 13.05 4.97 -0.80
N ASP A 16 13.55 5.91 -1.59
CA ASP A 16 13.36 7.34 -1.32
C ASP A 16 11.87 7.69 -1.53
N PRO A 17 11.19 8.24 -0.51
CA PRO A 17 9.77 8.62 -0.64
C PRO A 17 9.49 9.54 -1.83
N SER A 18 10.44 10.38 -2.22
CA SER A 18 10.27 11.30 -3.33
C SER A 18 10.12 10.60 -4.67
N LYS A 19 10.47 9.32 -4.75
CA LYS A 19 10.34 8.51 -5.97
C LYS A 19 8.99 7.82 -6.07
N LEU A 20 8.15 7.94 -5.05
CA LEU A 20 6.84 7.31 -5.01
C LEU A 20 5.75 8.34 -5.29
N ASN A 21 4.76 7.94 -6.09
CA ASN A 21 3.60 8.76 -6.38
C ASN A 21 2.38 7.84 -6.61
N ALA A 22 1.23 8.46 -6.91
CA ALA A 22 -0.02 7.71 -7.08
C ALA A 22 0.06 6.66 -8.19
N ASP A 23 0.85 6.91 -9.22
CA ASP A 23 0.98 6.02 -10.37
C ASP A 23 2.04 4.93 -10.19
N THR A 24 2.80 4.96 -9.11
CA THR A 24 3.83 3.96 -8.84
C THR A 24 3.22 2.56 -8.74
N ASN A 25 3.70 1.63 -9.57
CA ASN A 25 3.24 0.25 -9.52
C ASN A 25 4.05 -0.50 -8.46
N ILE A 26 3.37 -0.99 -7.43
CA ILE A 26 4.04 -1.61 -6.29
C ILE A 26 4.64 -2.98 -6.62
N ARG A 27 4.17 -3.63 -7.68
CA ARG A 27 4.69 -4.94 -8.08
C ARG A 27 5.87 -4.82 -9.03
N SER A 28 5.72 -4.00 -10.09
CA SER A 28 6.75 -3.89 -11.12
C SER A 28 7.86 -2.92 -10.74
N GLU A 29 7.54 -1.82 -10.09
CA GLU A 29 8.53 -0.79 -9.73
C GLU A 29 9.20 -1.05 -8.39
N LEU A 30 8.45 -1.56 -7.40
CA LEU A 30 8.99 -1.87 -6.08
C LEU A 30 9.39 -3.34 -5.94
N GLY A 31 8.96 -4.18 -6.88
CA GLY A 31 9.33 -5.60 -6.88
C GLY A 31 8.75 -6.40 -5.72
N LEU A 32 7.61 -5.97 -5.18
CA LEU A 32 7.00 -6.63 -4.03
C LEU A 32 6.30 -7.93 -4.45
N ASN A 33 6.58 -9.01 -3.73
CA ASN A 33 5.88 -10.28 -3.93
C ASN A 33 4.63 -10.33 -3.04
N SER A 34 3.83 -11.41 -3.19
CA SER A 34 2.57 -11.53 -2.46
C SER A 34 2.72 -11.48 -0.94
N LEU A 35 3.77 -12.11 -0.41
CA LEU A 35 4.02 -12.11 1.03
C LEU A 35 4.34 -10.70 1.54
N GLU A 36 5.17 -9.97 0.80
CA GLU A 36 5.52 -8.60 1.16
C GLU A 36 4.31 -7.69 1.09
N LEU A 37 3.45 -7.88 0.09
CA LEU A 37 2.19 -7.13 -0.02
C LEU A 37 1.27 -7.38 1.18
N VAL A 38 1.17 -8.63 1.63
CA VAL A 38 0.36 -8.96 2.80
C VAL A 38 0.92 -8.29 4.05
N ASN A 39 2.25 -8.29 4.21
CA ASN A 39 2.89 -7.64 5.35
C ASN A 39 2.62 -6.13 5.36
N ILE A 40 2.71 -5.49 4.20
CA ILE A 40 2.42 -4.06 4.06
C ILE A 40 0.94 -3.80 4.32
N ALA A 41 0.07 -4.67 3.83
CA ALA A 41 -1.37 -4.54 4.05
C ALA A 41 -1.71 -4.57 5.54
N VAL A 42 -1.09 -5.46 6.31
CA VAL A 42 -1.30 -5.53 7.77
C VAL A 42 -0.87 -4.20 8.41
N ALA A 43 0.26 -3.65 7.99
CA ALA A 43 0.74 -2.37 8.50
C ALA A 43 -0.22 -1.24 8.16
N ILE A 44 -0.79 -1.26 6.94
CA ILE A 44 -1.78 -0.27 6.51
C ILE A 44 -3.05 -0.39 7.35
N GLU A 45 -3.53 -1.60 7.57
CA GLU A 45 -4.71 -1.85 8.39
C GLU A 45 -4.53 -1.27 9.80
N ASP A 46 -3.35 -1.47 10.36
CA ASP A 46 -3.03 -0.98 11.69
C ASP A 46 -2.93 0.55 11.72
N GLU A 47 -2.25 1.13 10.73
CA GLU A 47 -2.02 2.58 10.68
C GLU A 47 -3.30 3.37 10.42
N PHE A 48 -4.18 2.86 9.55
CA PHE A 48 -5.41 3.54 9.15
C PHE A 48 -6.65 3.02 9.87
N ASP A 49 -6.50 2.02 10.73
CA ASP A 49 -7.59 1.40 11.49
C ASP A 49 -8.70 0.90 10.55
N VAL A 50 -8.31 0.10 9.56
CA VAL A 50 -9.22 -0.51 8.58
C VAL A 50 -8.95 -2.00 8.46
N GLU A 51 -9.94 -2.74 7.96
CA GLU A 51 -9.78 -4.15 7.63
C GLU A 51 -9.94 -4.29 6.11
N ILE A 52 -8.92 -4.85 5.46
CA ILE A 52 -8.90 -5.01 4.01
C ILE A 52 -8.90 -6.50 3.68
N PRO A 53 -9.89 -7.00 2.92
CA PRO A 53 -9.89 -8.42 2.52
C PRO A 53 -8.66 -8.76 1.67
N ASP A 54 -8.13 -9.96 1.84
CA ASP A 54 -6.94 -10.41 1.11
C ASP A 54 -7.10 -10.28 -0.40
N ARG A 55 -8.29 -10.55 -0.93
CA ARG A 55 -8.54 -10.43 -2.37
C ARG A 55 -8.35 -9.01 -2.89
N GLU A 56 -8.67 -8.00 -2.06
CA GLU A 56 -8.45 -6.61 -2.43
C GLU A 56 -6.96 -6.28 -2.43
N VAL A 57 -6.21 -6.81 -1.46
CA VAL A 57 -4.77 -6.64 -1.40
C VAL A 57 -4.11 -7.18 -2.67
N MET A 58 -4.53 -8.35 -3.13
CA MET A 58 -3.98 -8.97 -4.32
C MET A 58 -4.30 -8.19 -5.61
N ASN A 59 -5.33 -7.35 -5.58
CA ASN A 59 -5.74 -6.54 -6.73
C ASN A 59 -5.06 -5.16 -6.78
N ILE A 60 -4.29 -4.81 -5.75
CA ILE A 60 -3.58 -3.53 -5.73
C ILE A 60 -2.42 -3.57 -6.73
N GLU A 61 -2.40 -2.63 -7.66
CA GLU A 61 -1.30 -2.49 -8.61
C GLU A 61 -0.53 -1.19 -8.38
N THR A 62 -1.25 -0.08 -8.15
CA THR A 62 -0.63 1.23 -7.92
C THR A 62 -0.96 1.75 -6.53
N LEU A 63 -0.25 2.79 -6.11
CA LEU A 63 -0.54 3.45 -4.84
C LEU A 63 -1.93 4.09 -4.86
N ALA A 64 -2.38 4.57 -6.03
CA ALA A 64 -3.73 5.11 -6.16
C ALA A 64 -4.78 4.03 -5.88
N ASP A 65 -4.54 2.80 -6.34
CA ASP A 65 -5.44 1.68 -6.06
C ASP A 65 -5.51 1.40 -4.56
N ALA A 66 -4.36 1.44 -3.90
CA ALA A 66 -4.30 1.23 -2.45
C ALA A 66 -5.07 2.31 -1.69
N VAL A 67 -4.93 3.57 -2.10
CA VAL A 67 -5.67 4.69 -1.49
C VAL A 67 -7.18 4.47 -1.64
N LYS A 68 -7.63 4.10 -2.83
CA LYS A 68 -9.05 3.85 -3.08
C LYS A 68 -9.61 2.74 -2.19
N ILE A 69 -8.85 1.67 -2.02
CA ILE A 69 -9.25 0.54 -1.19
C ILE A 69 -9.32 0.95 0.27
N ILE A 70 -8.32 1.68 0.76
CA ILE A 70 -8.32 2.18 2.13
C ILE A 70 -9.56 3.04 2.38
N GLU A 71 -9.84 3.97 1.48
CA GLU A 71 -11.00 4.86 1.61
C GLU A 71 -12.32 4.11 1.56
N LYS A 72 -12.38 3.05 0.77
CA LYS A 72 -13.58 2.21 0.64
C LYS A 72 -13.94 1.53 1.98
N TYR A 73 -12.95 1.13 2.75
CA TYR A 73 -13.15 0.40 4.01
C TYR A 73 -13.04 1.28 5.26
N GLN A 74 -12.70 2.53 5.10
CA GLN A 74 -12.73 3.49 6.20
C GLN A 74 -14.15 3.97 6.45
N ASP A 75 -14.48 4.16 7.71
CA ASP A 75 -15.76 4.75 8.10
C ASP A 75 -15.68 6.28 8.15
#